data_9c176c6e7dc320cd596bd59c3dd72cd1
#
_entry.id   9c176c6e7dc320cd596bd59c3dd72cd1
#
_cell.length_a   1.000
_cell.length_b   1.000
_cell.length_c   1.000
_cell.angle_alpha   90.00
_cell.angle_beta   90.00
_cell.angle_gamma   90.00
#
_symmetry.space_group_name_H-M   'P 1'
#
loop_
_entity.id
_entity.type
_entity.pdbx_description
1 polymer ?
#
loop_
_entity_poly.entity_id
_entity_poly.type
_entity_poly.pdbx_seq_one_letter_code
_entity_poly.pdbx_strand_id
1 'polypeptide(L)'
;TSDDEIGQLSRSFDQMAEKIQDSLLKIKEREDVIKQQKDILLQFSQYSSNYCVCFVDIVGSTKLTSKLSDIETSKFYSIFLNSAANTITQNNGVVVKNIGDALLYYFPKTDSDEQGPFLEMLQCCMALINAREMINKSLSVEHLPEVSYRISAMFGPVRVAIVATSAIDDI
;
A
#
# COMPACT_ATOMS: atom_id res chain seq x y z
N THR A 1 -45.19 20.20 -23.65
CA THR A 1 -44.30 19.07 -23.94
C THR A 1 -43.40 19.46 -25.09
N SER A 2 -42.38 20.26 -24.84
CA SER A 2 -41.48 20.65 -25.90
C SER A 2 -40.38 19.62 -26.04
N ASP A 3 -40.55 18.77 -27.02
CA ASP A 3 -39.46 17.92 -27.56
C ASP A 3 -38.68 18.71 -28.64
N ASP A 4 -38.66 20.02 -28.48
CA ASP A 4 -37.92 20.93 -29.32
C ASP A 4 -36.48 21.05 -28.86
N GLU A 5 -35.62 21.67 -29.67
CA GLU A 5 -34.20 21.86 -29.40
C GLU A 5 -33.94 22.56 -28.05
N ILE A 6 -34.84 23.43 -27.61
CA ILE A 6 -34.79 24.15 -26.35
C ILE A 6 -35.00 23.20 -25.17
N GLY A 7 -35.92 22.26 -25.29
CA GLY A 7 -36.18 21.24 -24.26
C GLY A 7 -35.01 20.26 -24.12
N GLN A 8 -34.32 19.92 -25.21
CA GLN A 8 -33.11 19.10 -25.17
C GLN A 8 -31.95 19.85 -24.53
N LEU A 9 -31.78 21.12 -24.86
CA LEU A 9 -30.76 21.97 -24.29
C LEU A 9 -30.95 22.13 -22.77
N SER A 10 -32.17 22.39 -22.31
CA SER A 10 -32.50 22.50 -20.89
C SER A 10 -32.15 21.21 -20.14
N ARG A 11 -32.52 20.04 -20.65
CA ARG A 11 -32.18 18.75 -20.06
C ARG A 11 -30.68 18.49 -20.01
N SER A 12 -29.94 18.92 -21.03
CA SER A 12 -28.48 18.84 -21.04
C SER A 12 -27.82 19.72 -19.99
N PHE A 13 -28.36 20.93 -19.78
CA PHE A 13 -27.89 21.84 -18.72
C PHE A 13 -28.18 21.28 -17.34
N ASP A 14 -29.35 20.73 -17.10
CA ASP A 14 -29.72 20.09 -15.82
C ASP A 14 -28.81 18.91 -15.50
N GLN A 15 -28.55 18.06 -16.49
CA GLN A 15 -27.62 16.93 -16.32
C GLN A 15 -26.16 17.38 -16.07
N MET A 16 -25.75 18.47 -16.70
CA MET A 16 -24.41 19.03 -16.47
C MET A 16 -24.31 19.63 -15.07
N ALA A 17 -25.33 20.35 -14.61
CA ALA A 17 -25.39 20.91 -13.27
C ALA A 17 -25.32 19.80 -12.20
N GLU A 18 -26.06 18.71 -12.39
CA GLU A 18 -26.06 17.55 -11.49
C GLU A 18 -24.68 16.90 -11.44
N LYS A 19 -24.03 16.70 -12.59
CA LYS A 19 -22.65 16.15 -12.66
C LYS A 19 -21.62 17.05 -11.99
N ILE A 20 -21.75 18.37 -12.13
CA ILE A 20 -20.87 19.33 -11.48
C ILE A 20 -21.05 19.27 -9.96
N GLN A 21 -22.29 19.19 -9.48
CA GLN A 21 -22.61 19.11 -8.07
C GLN A 21 -22.07 17.81 -7.45
N ASP A 22 -22.18 16.69 -8.13
CA ASP A 22 -21.62 15.38 -7.73
C ASP A 22 -20.07 15.43 -7.68
N SER A 23 -19.46 16.09 -8.65
CA SER A 23 -18.02 16.26 -8.69
C SER A 23 -17.49 17.14 -7.55
N LEU A 24 -18.21 18.22 -7.23
CA LEU A 24 -17.89 19.12 -6.11
C LEU A 24 -18.00 18.39 -4.75
N LEU A 25 -19.01 17.55 -4.57
CA LEU A 25 -19.13 16.72 -3.36
C LEU A 25 -17.94 15.77 -3.21
N LYS A 26 -17.56 15.09 -4.28
CA LYS A 26 -16.39 14.18 -4.28
C LYS A 26 -15.06 14.90 -4.01
N ILE A 27 -14.91 16.12 -4.53
CA ILE A 27 -13.74 16.95 -4.25
C ILE A 27 -13.69 17.32 -2.77
N LYS A 28 -14.81 17.75 -2.21
CA LYS A 28 -14.92 18.12 -0.79
C LYS A 28 -14.61 16.95 0.14
N GLU A 29 -15.15 15.77 -0.14
CA GLU A 29 -14.85 14.56 0.60
C GLU A 29 -13.34 14.21 0.56
N ARG A 30 -12.70 14.37 -0.61
CA ARG A 30 -11.25 14.15 -0.75
C ARG A 30 -10.44 15.20 0.00
N GLU A 31 -10.85 16.45 -0.02
CA GLU A 31 -10.20 17.53 0.76
C GLU A 31 -10.28 17.26 2.26
N ASP A 32 -11.43 16.80 2.77
CA ASP A 32 -11.60 16.45 4.17
C ASP A 32 -10.71 15.27 4.59
N VAL A 33 -10.60 14.24 3.73
CA VAL A 33 -9.67 13.11 3.95
C VAL A 33 -8.21 13.58 3.96
N ILE A 34 -7.81 14.44 3.03
CA ILE A 34 -6.46 15.01 2.96
C ILE A 34 -6.17 15.87 4.19
N LYS A 35 -7.15 16.64 4.67
CA LYS A 35 -7.02 17.46 5.86
C LYS A 35 -6.84 16.62 7.13
N GLN A 36 -7.64 15.56 7.29
CA GLN A 36 -7.48 14.60 8.39
C GLN A 36 -6.11 13.90 8.34
N GLN A 37 -5.62 13.55 7.15
CA GLN A 37 -4.28 12.99 6.98
C GLN A 37 -3.18 13.98 7.36
N LYS A 38 -3.33 15.27 7.06
CA LYS A 38 -2.38 16.32 7.48
C LYS A 38 -2.35 16.51 8.99
N ASP A 39 -3.50 16.46 9.65
CA ASP A 39 -3.58 16.57 11.11
C ASP A 39 -2.92 15.37 11.81
N ILE A 40 -3.06 14.17 11.25
CA ILE A 40 -2.35 12.97 11.69
C ILE A 40 -0.84 13.14 11.52
N LEU A 41 -0.37 13.71 10.42
CA LEU A 41 1.04 14.00 10.13
C LEU A 41 1.68 14.91 11.18
N LEU A 42 0.99 15.97 11.58
CA LEU A 42 1.47 16.92 12.59
C LEU A 42 1.56 16.30 13.99
N GLN A 43 0.67 15.36 14.32
CA GLN A 43 0.71 14.63 15.58
C GLN A 43 1.84 13.60 15.63
N PHE A 44 2.06 12.83 14.56
CA PHE A 44 3.14 11.83 14.53
C PHE A 44 4.55 12.42 14.48
N SER A 45 4.74 13.62 13.92
CA SER A 45 6.05 14.27 13.85
C SER A 45 6.60 14.70 15.22
N GLN A 46 5.77 14.75 16.26
CA GLN A 46 6.17 15.20 17.59
C GLN A 46 6.58 14.06 18.54
N TYR A 47 6.24 12.81 18.23
CA TYR A 47 6.51 11.67 19.11
C TYR A 47 7.47 10.67 18.44
N SER A 48 8.52 10.33 19.17
CA SER A 48 9.37 9.18 18.86
C SER A 48 8.88 8.01 19.69
N SER A 49 8.50 6.92 19.06
CA SER A 49 8.10 5.68 19.73
C SER A 49 8.98 4.53 19.26
N ASN A 50 9.10 3.51 20.09
CA ASN A 50 9.80 2.30 19.68
C ASN A 50 8.87 1.43 18.84
N TYR A 51 9.29 1.14 17.63
CA TYR A 51 8.56 0.30 16.70
C TYR A 51 9.41 -0.89 16.26
N CYS A 52 8.77 -1.99 15.94
CA CYS A 52 9.37 -3.01 15.10
C CYS A 52 9.24 -2.59 13.64
N VAL A 53 10.37 -2.26 13.01
CA VAL A 53 10.46 -1.96 11.58
C VAL A 53 11.01 -3.18 10.88
N CYS A 54 10.35 -3.59 9.82
CA CYS A 54 10.62 -4.84 9.13
C CYS A 54 10.78 -4.63 7.63
N PHE A 55 11.55 -5.52 7.02
CA PHE A 55 11.68 -5.66 5.58
C PHE A 55 11.43 -7.11 5.17
N VAL A 56 10.77 -7.29 4.05
CA VAL A 56 10.78 -8.55 3.31
C VAL A 56 11.35 -8.27 1.92
N ASP A 57 12.38 -9.01 1.53
CA ASP A 57 13.23 -8.72 0.38
C ASP A 57 13.51 -9.98 -0.44
N ILE A 58 13.38 -9.91 -1.77
CA ILE A 58 13.62 -11.05 -2.66
C ILE A 58 15.12 -11.36 -2.76
N VAL A 59 15.47 -12.62 -2.56
CA VAL A 59 16.85 -13.06 -2.72
C VAL A 59 17.20 -13.22 -4.19
N GLY A 60 18.17 -12.42 -4.65
CA GLY A 60 18.68 -12.51 -6.02
C GLY A 60 17.70 -12.06 -7.10
N SER A 61 16.84 -11.12 -6.81
CA SER A 61 15.82 -10.56 -7.72
C SER A 61 16.36 -10.17 -9.07
N THR A 62 17.48 -9.46 -9.13
CA THR A 62 18.14 -9.04 -10.37
C THR A 62 18.47 -10.24 -11.28
N LYS A 63 18.95 -11.34 -10.71
CA LYS A 63 19.25 -12.56 -11.46
C LYS A 63 17.98 -13.27 -11.93
N LEU A 64 16.94 -13.26 -11.09
CA LEU A 64 15.67 -13.89 -11.44
C LEU A 64 14.98 -13.16 -12.59
N THR A 65 14.97 -11.84 -12.55
CA THR A 65 14.27 -11.01 -13.54
C THR A 65 15.06 -10.74 -14.82
N SER A 66 16.39 -10.94 -14.81
CA SER A 66 17.23 -10.68 -15.99
C SER A 66 16.88 -11.47 -17.26
N LYS A 67 16.09 -12.53 -17.12
CA LYS A 67 15.63 -13.39 -18.23
C LYS A 67 14.15 -13.19 -18.56
N LEU A 68 13.47 -12.32 -17.83
CA LEU A 68 12.04 -12.03 -18.01
C LEU A 68 11.87 -10.81 -18.89
N SER A 69 10.80 -10.77 -19.64
CA SER A 69 10.33 -9.56 -20.31
C SER A 69 9.83 -8.54 -19.26
N ASP A 70 9.63 -7.29 -19.66
CA ASP A 70 9.12 -6.23 -18.77
C ASP A 70 7.73 -6.58 -18.21
N ILE A 71 6.88 -7.22 -19.02
CA ILE A 71 5.54 -7.67 -18.61
C ILE A 71 5.64 -8.78 -17.55
N GLU A 72 6.48 -9.78 -17.80
CA GLU A 72 6.70 -10.88 -16.85
C GLU A 72 7.35 -10.38 -15.56
N THR A 73 8.31 -9.47 -15.66
CA THR A 73 8.95 -8.82 -14.50
C THR A 73 7.92 -8.07 -13.65
N SER A 74 7.08 -7.26 -14.29
CA SER A 74 5.99 -6.55 -13.59
C SER A 74 5.02 -7.51 -12.90
N LYS A 75 4.64 -8.60 -13.58
CA LYS A 75 3.74 -9.62 -13.03
C LYS A 75 4.38 -10.38 -11.88
N PHE A 76 5.66 -10.73 -11.99
CA PHE A 76 6.44 -11.38 -10.94
C PHE A 76 6.45 -10.57 -9.65
N TYR A 77 6.82 -9.28 -9.75
CA TYR A 77 6.82 -8.39 -8.58
C TYR A 77 5.41 -8.16 -8.04
N SER A 78 4.42 -8.01 -8.88
CA SER A 78 3.04 -7.81 -8.47
C SER A 78 2.51 -8.99 -7.64
N ILE A 79 2.75 -10.22 -8.06
CA ILE A 79 2.33 -11.42 -7.33
C ILE A 79 3.01 -11.48 -5.97
N PHE A 80 4.32 -11.28 -5.91
CA PHE A 80 5.07 -11.32 -4.67
C PHE A 80 4.66 -10.19 -3.71
N LEU A 81 4.73 -8.93 -4.17
CA LEU A 81 4.49 -7.77 -3.34
C LEU A 81 3.05 -7.74 -2.79
N ASN A 82 2.05 -8.06 -3.62
CA ASN A 82 0.67 -8.10 -3.18
C ASN A 82 0.42 -9.23 -2.17
N SER A 83 0.98 -10.41 -2.40
CA SER A 83 0.82 -11.53 -1.47
C SER A 83 1.50 -11.25 -0.13
N ALA A 84 2.71 -10.69 -0.16
CA ALA A 84 3.42 -10.30 1.05
C ALA A 84 2.68 -9.17 1.81
N ALA A 85 2.24 -8.13 1.10
CA ALA A 85 1.49 -7.02 1.69
C ALA A 85 0.18 -7.50 2.35
N ASN A 86 -0.56 -8.39 1.70
CA ASN A 86 -1.78 -8.98 2.27
C ASN A 86 -1.47 -9.78 3.55
N THR A 87 -0.41 -10.59 3.53
CA THR A 87 0.01 -11.36 4.72
C THR A 87 0.39 -10.44 5.88
N ILE A 88 1.14 -9.36 5.60
CA ILE A 88 1.54 -8.37 6.60
C ILE A 88 0.30 -7.68 7.20
N THR A 89 -0.62 -7.22 6.36
CA THR A 89 -1.83 -6.51 6.80
C THR A 89 -2.75 -7.41 7.61
N GLN A 90 -2.90 -8.67 7.23
CA GLN A 90 -3.70 -9.65 7.98
C GLN A 90 -3.12 -9.96 9.38
N ASN A 91 -1.85 -9.69 9.60
CA ASN A 91 -1.16 -9.85 10.88
C ASN A 91 -0.89 -8.51 11.58
N ASN A 92 -1.72 -7.49 11.37
CA ASN A 92 -1.64 -6.17 12.00
C ASN A 92 -0.37 -5.35 11.69
N GLY A 93 0.41 -5.74 10.70
CA GLY A 93 1.53 -4.95 10.18
C GLY A 93 1.04 -3.83 9.26
N VAL A 94 1.72 -2.70 9.30
CA VAL A 94 1.45 -1.54 8.44
C VAL A 94 2.50 -1.46 7.34
N VAL A 95 2.09 -1.67 6.10
CA VAL A 95 2.96 -1.52 4.94
C VAL A 95 3.19 -0.04 4.68
N VAL A 96 4.46 0.37 4.62
CA VAL A 96 4.85 1.77 4.35
C VAL A 96 4.98 2.02 2.86
N LYS A 97 5.81 1.22 2.20
CA LYS A 97 6.05 1.30 0.75
C LYS A 97 6.85 0.11 0.25
N ASN A 98 6.84 -0.08 -1.05
CA ASN A 98 7.85 -0.90 -1.71
C ASN A 98 9.14 -0.11 -1.95
N ILE A 99 10.27 -0.77 -1.87
CA ILE A 99 11.61 -0.24 -2.17
C ILE A 99 12.23 -1.23 -3.17
N GLY A 100 11.95 -0.98 -4.46
CA GLY A 100 12.29 -1.94 -5.50
C GLY A 100 11.54 -3.26 -5.32
N ASP A 101 12.25 -4.32 -5.05
CA ASP A 101 11.78 -5.68 -4.82
C ASP A 101 11.49 -6.02 -3.35
N ALA A 102 11.62 -5.05 -2.46
CA ALA A 102 11.36 -5.20 -1.02
C ALA A 102 10.12 -4.43 -0.57
N LEU A 103 9.48 -4.90 0.51
CA LEU A 103 8.48 -4.16 1.26
C LEU A 103 9.06 -3.72 2.59
N LEU A 104 8.91 -2.42 2.86
CA LEU A 104 9.10 -1.81 4.19
C LEU A 104 7.76 -1.80 4.91
N TYR A 105 7.72 -2.34 6.11
CA TYR A 105 6.54 -2.35 6.97
C TYR A 105 6.93 -2.23 8.45
N TYR A 106 5.97 -1.92 9.31
CA TYR A 106 6.21 -1.79 10.74
C TYR A 106 4.99 -2.24 11.56
N PHE A 107 5.22 -2.47 12.85
CA PHE A 107 4.17 -2.79 13.82
C PHE A 107 3.99 -1.61 14.77
N PRO A 108 2.77 -0.97 14.81
CA PRO A 108 2.53 0.31 15.52
C PRO A 108 2.38 -0.07 16.94
N LYS A 109 2.41 -0.68 17.74
CA LYS A 109 2.12 -0.86 19.18
C LYS A 109 3.23 -1.58 19.95
N THR A 110 4.38 -1.79 19.31
CA THR A 110 5.48 -2.54 19.94
C THR A 110 6.21 -1.75 21.04
N ASP A 111 5.81 -0.49 21.26
CA ASP A 111 6.32 0.35 22.36
C ASP A 111 5.57 0.13 23.69
N SER A 112 4.55 -0.70 23.70
CA SER A 112 3.80 -1.01 24.92
C SER A 112 4.52 -2.05 25.77
N ASP A 113 4.37 -1.97 27.10
CA ASP A 113 4.85 -3.01 28.03
C ASP A 113 4.14 -4.36 27.82
N GLU A 114 3.17 -4.41 26.93
CA GLU A 114 2.45 -5.61 26.56
C GLU A 114 3.23 -6.43 25.51
N GLN A 115 3.40 -7.70 25.78
CA GLN A 115 4.10 -8.62 24.86
C GLN A 115 3.30 -8.92 23.58
N GLY A 116 1.98 -8.67 23.58
CA GLY A 116 1.08 -8.99 22.47
C GLY A 116 1.53 -8.45 21.12
N PRO A 117 1.80 -7.15 20.99
CA PRO A 117 2.19 -6.56 19.70
C PRO A 117 3.52 -7.09 19.15
N PHE A 118 4.45 -7.46 20.03
CA PHE A 118 5.70 -8.08 19.61
C PHE A 118 5.47 -9.52 19.10
N LEU A 119 4.57 -10.26 19.73
CA LEU A 119 4.15 -11.58 19.26
C LEU A 119 3.44 -11.51 17.91
N GLU A 120 2.64 -10.50 17.65
CA GLU A 120 2.01 -10.26 16.34
C GLU A 120 3.06 -10.10 15.24
N MET A 121 4.15 -9.38 15.50
CA MET A 121 5.28 -9.27 14.58
C MET A 121 5.92 -10.63 14.28
N LEU A 122 6.16 -11.44 15.32
CA LEU A 122 6.71 -12.79 15.14
C LEU A 122 5.75 -13.71 14.38
N GLN A 123 4.46 -13.63 14.67
CA GLN A 123 3.42 -14.37 13.94
C GLN A 123 3.38 -13.96 12.46
N CYS A 124 3.53 -12.67 12.17
CA CYS A 124 3.63 -12.18 10.80
C CYS A 124 4.87 -12.76 10.08
N CYS A 125 6.03 -12.79 10.74
CA CYS A 125 7.22 -13.42 10.17
C CYS A 125 6.98 -14.91 9.85
N MET A 126 6.34 -15.64 10.73
CA MET A 126 5.98 -17.06 10.51
C MET A 126 4.96 -17.20 9.37
N ALA A 127 3.95 -16.33 9.33
CA ALA A 127 2.96 -16.33 8.26
C ALA A 127 3.60 -16.05 6.89
N LEU A 128 4.54 -15.12 6.82
CA LEU A 128 5.31 -14.84 5.59
C LEU A 128 6.15 -16.07 5.18
N ILE A 129 6.83 -16.74 6.12
CA ILE A 129 7.61 -17.95 5.82
C ILE A 129 6.69 -19.03 5.22
N ASN A 130 5.52 -19.24 5.80
CA ASN A 130 4.54 -20.22 5.34
C ASN A 130 3.88 -19.82 3.99
N ALA A 131 3.71 -18.52 3.74
CA ALA A 131 3.14 -18.01 2.49
C ALA A 131 4.01 -18.29 1.26
N ARG A 132 5.30 -18.60 1.45
CA ARG A 132 6.24 -18.84 0.33
C ARG A 132 5.78 -19.92 -0.63
N GLU A 133 5.23 -21.00 -0.12
CA GLU A 133 4.74 -22.11 -0.95
C GLU A 133 3.57 -21.66 -1.83
N MET A 134 2.63 -20.92 -1.27
CA MET A 134 1.47 -20.39 -2.01
C MET A 134 1.88 -19.34 -3.04
N ILE A 135 2.82 -18.48 -2.69
CA ILE A 135 3.38 -17.48 -3.62
C ILE A 135 4.04 -18.20 -4.80
N ASN A 136 4.88 -19.19 -4.55
CA ASN A 136 5.56 -19.93 -5.60
C ASN A 136 4.58 -20.74 -6.46
N LYS A 137 3.52 -21.26 -5.89
CA LYS A 137 2.45 -21.90 -6.65
C LYS A 137 1.76 -20.90 -7.60
N SER A 138 1.49 -19.69 -7.13
CA SER A 138 0.91 -18.63 -7.96
C SER A 138 1.85 -18.20 -9.09
N LEU A 139 3.16 -18.08 -8.81
CA LEU A 139 4.18 -17.81 -9.82
C LEU A 139 4.27 -18.92 -10.86
N SER A 140 4.23 -20.18 -10.43
CA SER A 140 4.29 -21.35 -11.31
C SER A 140 3.11 -21.42 -12.27
N VAL A 141 1.90 -21.05 -11.84
CA VAL A 141 0.72 -20.97 -12.73
C VAL A 141 0.95 -19.98 -13.88
N GLU A 142 1.74 -18.95 -13.64
CA GLU A 142 2.08 -17.92 -14.63
C GLU A 142 3.41 -18.19 -15.35
N HIS A 143 3.99 -19.38 -15.18
CA HIS A 143 5.28 -19.78 -15.74
C HIS A 143 6.44 -18.86 -15.35
N LEU A 144 6.34 -18.24 -14.18
CA LEU A 144 7.36 -17.35 -13.60
C LEU A 144 8.29 -18.13 -12.67
N PRO A 145 9.53 -17.65 -12.46
CA PRO A 145 10.49 -18.31 -11.58
C PRO A 145 10.02 -18.30 -10.11
N GLU A 146 10.43 -19.33 -9.37
CA GLU A 146 10.20 -19.36 -7.92
C GLU A 146 10.96 -18.27 -7.19
N VAL A 147 10.35 -17.76 -6.12
CA VAL A 147 10.94 -16.73 -5.26
C VAL A 147 11.38 -17.31 -3.93
N SER A 148 12.55 -16.86 -3.47
CA SER A 148 12.97 -16.93 -2.07
C SER A 148 13.15 -15.51 -1.56
N TYR A 149 12.84 -15.27 -0.28
CA TYR A 149 12.96 -13.94 0.32
C TYR A 149 13.48 -14.02 1.75
N ARG A 150 14.01 -12.91 2.21
CA ARG A 150 14.51 -12.68 3.56
C ARG A 150 13.55 -11.76 4.29
N ILE A 151 13.42 -12.00 5.59
CA ILE A 151 12.70 -11.11 6.50
C ILE A 151 13.72 -10.57 7.49
N SER A 152 13.75 -9.25 7.64
CA SER A 152 14.56 -8.56 8.62
C SER A 152 13.67 -7.73 9.51
N ALA A 153 13.91 -7.76 10.81
CA ALA A 153 13.18 -6.99 11.80
C ALA A 153 14.16 -6.27 12.72
N MET A 154 13.89 -5.00 13.03
CA MET A 154 14.66 -4.18 13.93
C MET A 154 13.71 -3.45 14.88
N PHE A 155 14.01 -3.48 16.16
CA PHE A 155 13.27 -2.76 17.18
C PHE A 155 14.07 -1.54 17.66
N GLY A 156 13.43 -0.40 17.77
CA GLY A 156 14.07 0.81 18.26
C GLY A 156 13.24 2.08 18.08
N PRO A 157 13.78 3.22 18.52
CA PRO A 157 13.10 4.50 18.42
C PRO A 157 13.02 4.96 16.95
N VAL A 158 11.81 5.13 16.47
CA VAL A 158 11.51 5.56 15.09
C VAL A 158 10.47 6.67 15.11
N ARG A 159 10.62 7.62 14.20
CA ARG A 159 9.58 8.59 13.88
C ARG A 159 8.89 8.16 12.61
N VAL A 160 7.61 7.88 12.71
CA VAL A 160 6.77 7.58 11.55
C VAL A 160 6.01 8.84 11.17
N ALA A 161 6.25 9.33 9.96
CA ALA A 161 5.53 10.46 9.40
C ALA A 161 4.94 10.07 8.04
N ILE A 162 3.69 10.42 7.81
CA ILE A 162 3.08 10.32 6.49
C ILE A 162 3.50 11.56 5.72
N VAL A 163 4.36 11.44 4.74
CA VAL A 163 4.68 12.53 3.83
C VAL A 163 3.64 12.52 2.71
N ALA A 164 2.65 13.40 2.81
CA ALA A 164 1.81 13.70 1.67
C ALA A 164 2.67 14.49 0.67
N THR A 165 3.21 13.83 -0.32
CA THR A 165 3.66 14.52 -1.52
C THR A 165 2.38 14.98 -2.22
N SER A 166 2.09 16.29 -2.17
CA SER A 166 1.28 16.87 -3.22
C SER A 166 2.03 16.57 -4.51
N ALA A 167 1.54 15.60 -5.27
CA ALA A 167 1.98 15.43 -6.64
C ALA A 167 1.80 16.80 -7.29
N ILE A 168 2.89 17.41 -7.64
CA ILE A 168 2.90 18.52 -8.57
C ILE A 168 2.51 17.86 -9.88
N ASP A 169 1.22 17.91 -10.20
CA ASP A 169 0.73 17.78 -11.56
C ASP A 169 1.09 19.09 -12.26
N ASP A 170 2.35 19.19 -12.65
CA ASP A 170 2.81 20.12 -13.67
C ASP A 170 3.63 19.27 -14.67
N ILE A 171 2.96 18.78 -15.68
CA ILE A 171 3.37 18.86 -17.11
C ILE A 171 2.25 18.27 -17.96
#